data_b67621781e3c2a2a79d8d041e3f5d6b8
#
_entry.id   b67621781e3c2a2a79d8d041e3f5d6b8
#
_cell.length_a   1.000
_cell.length_b   1.000
_cell.length_c   1.000
_cell.angle_alpha   90.00
_cell.angle_beta   90.00
_cell.angle_gamma   90.00
#
_symmetry.space_group_name_H-M   'P 1'
#
loop_
_entity.id
_entity.type
_entity.pdbx_description
1 polymer ?
#
loop_
_entity_poly.entity_id
_entity_poly.type
_entity_poly.pdbx_seq_one_letter_code
_entity_poly.pdbx_strand_id
1 'polypeptide(L)'
;QLMPFGKVEGKAFEVIHGDYVTLTDGTGVVHIAPAYGEDDSLVAKANGITFINLVDKAGKFVEEVTPWAGKFVKKCDESICKWLEENNKLFKAEKHLHSYPHCWRCDTPLIYYPKESWFVAMTTLRDKLIENNNKINWYPDNIRTGRFGKFLENVIDWGISRDRYWGTPLPIWQCECGHKECIGSIEELKNKGINVPEDIELHKPYIDAVHLNCPECGKEMERVKEVIDCWFDSGSMPFAQLHYPFENKELFEQNYPAQFISEAVDQTRGWFYTLLAISTAVFDRNPFENCIVLGHVLDKKGLKMSKSKGNVVDPFEVLASEGADATRWHFYTASAPWLPTRFSTDDVSEAGRKFLSTLWNVYSFYVLYADLDKFNPTEYADFVSDNVMDKWIMSKLNTLMIN
;
A
#
# COMPACT_ATOMS: atom_id res chain seq x y z
N GLN A 1 32.10 -25.80 -10.16
CA GLN A 1 32.11 -24.55 -9.40
C GLN A 1 32.95 -23.50 -10.15
N LEU A 2 32.34 -22.37 -10.49
CA LEU A 2 33.04 -21.30 -11.22
C LEU A 2 34.04 -20.59 -10.32
N MET A 3 33.65 -20.24 -9.11
CA MET A 3 34.47 -19.58 -8.09
C MET A 3 34.57 -20.47 -6.85
N PRO A 4 35.77 -20.63 -6.26
CA PRO A 4 36.03 -21.61 -5.19
C PRO A 4 35.72 -21.08 -3.80
N PHE A 5 34.80 -20.09 -3.69
CA PHE A 5 34.43 -19.45 -2.42
C PHE A 5 33.10 -20.00 -1.92
N GLY A 6 33.02 -20.23 -0.62
CA GLY A 6 31.89 -20.86 0.04
C GLY A 6 31.90 -22.38 -0.10
N LYS A 7 31.85 -23.07 1.02
CA LYS A 7 31.65 -24.52 1.06
C LYS A 7 30.19 -24.84 0.82
N VAL A 8 29.93 -25.76 -0.10
CA VAL A 8 28.58 -26.23 -0.39
C VAL A 8 28.46 -27.67 0.05
N GLU A 9 27.63 -27.90 1.04
CA GLU A 9 27.23 -29.22 1.45
C GLU A 9 25.86 -29.54 0.84
N GLY A 10 25.79 -30.55 -0.02
CA GLY A 10 24.57 -30.95 -0.70
C GLY A 10 24.59 -30.73 -2.23
N LYS A 11 23.41 -30.73 -2.82
CA LYS A 11 23.23 -30.66 -4.27
C LYS A 11 23.47 -29.23 -4.80
N ALA A 12 24.46 -29.07 -5.69
CA ALA A 12 24.77 -27.77 -6.30
C ALA A 12 25.53 -27.96 -7.64
N PHE A 13 25.69 -26.87 -8.40
CA PHE A 13 26.47 -26.80 -9.64
C PHE A 13 25.97 -27.76 -10.73
N GLU A 14 24.67 -27.96 -10.82
CA GLU A 14 24.01 -28.80 -11.83
C GLU A 14 23.21 -27.95 -12.82
N VAL A 15 22.99 -28.47 -14.02
CA VAL A 15 22.05 -27.91 -14.97
C VAL A 15 20.68 -28.50 -14.68
N ILE A 16 19.71 -27.62 -14.43
CA ILE A 16 18.32 -27.99 -14.14
C ILE A 16 17.39 -27.34 -15.16
N HIS A 17 16.17 -27.85 -15.29
CA HIS A 17 15.15 -27.29 -16.17
C HIS A 17 14.43 -26.12 -15.43
N GLY A 18 14.18 -25.02 -16.17
CA GLY A 18 13.42 -23.89 -15.69
C GLY A 18 12.47 -23.38 -16.77
N ASP A 19 11.17 -23.39 -16.48
CA ASP A 19 10.10 -23.02 -17.43
C ASP A 19 10.13 -21.55 -17.84
N TYR A 20 10.80 -20.70 -17.06
CA TYR A 20 10.99 -19.26 -17.35
C TYR A 20 12.14 -18.99 -18.35
N VAL A 21 12.92 -20.00 -18.70
CA VAL A 21 14.03 -19.87 -19.67
C VAL A 21 13.50 -20.05 -21.07
N THR A 22 13.68 -19.04 -21.95
CA THR A 22 13.21 -19.07 -23.33
C THR A 22 14.34 -19.39 -24.29
N LEU A 23 13.99 -19.97 -25.44
CA LEU A 23 14.91 -20.20 -26.56
C LEU A 23 14.87 -19.08 -27.61
N THR A 24 13.99 -18.11 -27.42
CA THR A 24 13.77 -16.99 -28.35
C THR A 24 14.64 -15.79 -28.05
N ASP A 25 15.22 -15.74 -26.86
CA ASP A 25 16.12 -14.67 -26.43
C ASP A 25 17.31 -15.25 -25.65
N GLY A 26 18.51 -14.71 -25.88
CA GLY A 26 19.73 -15.19 -25.25
C GLY A 26 20.21 -16.54 -25.74
N THR A 27 20.82 -17.33 -24.87
CA THR A 27 21.46 -18.63 -25.17
C THR A 27 20.58 -19.83 -24.80
N GLY A 28 19.45 -19.62 -24.14
CA GLY A 28 18.64 -20.69 -23.54
C GLY A 28 19.27 -21.31 -22.29
N VAL A 29 20.35 -20.70 -21.76
CA VAL A 29 21.01 -21.12 -20.52
C VAL A 29 21.16 -19.88 -19.61
N VAL A 30 20.63 -19.99 -18.40
CA VAL A 30 20.64 -18.90 -17.40
C VAL A 30 21.39 -19.34 -16.16
N HIS A 31 22.23 -18.46 -15.61
CA HIS A 31 22.87 -18.68 -14.32
C HIS A 31 21.85 -18.52 -13.20
N ILE A 32 21.73 -19.53 -12.34
CA ILE A 32 20.80 -19.55 -11.21
C ILE A 32 21.53 -19.18 -9.92
N ALA A 33 21.03 -18.16 -9.21
CA ALA A 33 21.52 -17.72 -7.90
C ALA A 33 20.37 -17.78 -6.86
N PRO A 34 20.14 -18.93 -6.20
CA PRO A 34 18.94 -19.16 -5.37
C PRO A 34 18.70 -18.14 -4.25
N ALA A 35 19.78 -17.53 -3.77
CA ALA A 35 19.68 -16.50 -2.71
C ALA A 35 19.38 -15.09 -3.24
N TYR A 36 19.43 -14.84 -4.56
CA TYR A 36 19.42 -13.48 -5.11
C TYR A 36 18.43 -13.25 -6.25
N GLY A 37 17.58 -14.23 -6.54
CA GLY A 37 16.48 -14.17 -7.49
C GLY A 37 15.27 -14.97 -6.99
N GLU A 38 14.06 -14.44 -7.18
CA GLU A 38 12.84 -15.13 -6.77
C GLU A 38 12.60 -16.40 -7.59
N ASP A 39 12.61 -16.28 -8.92
CA ASP A 39 12.47 -17.43 -9.82
C ASP A 39 13.59 -18.45 -9.61
N ASP A 40 14.83 -17.98 -9.40
CA ASP A 40 15.99 -18.82 -9.09
C ASP A 40 15.77 -19.62 -7.79
N SER A 41 15.23 -18.96 -6.76
CA SER A 41 14.93 -19.59 -5.48
C SER A 41 13.84 -20.65 -5.60
N LEU A 42 12.78 -20.38 -6.34
CA LEU A 42 11.66 -21.29 -6.54
C LEU A 42 12.11 -22.55 -7.32
N VAL A 43 12.81 -22.37 -8.44
CA VAL A 43 13.29 -23.51 -9.25
C VAL A 43 14.36 -24.32 -8.53
N ALA A 44 15.24 -23.65 -7.78
CA ALA A 44 16.25 -24.33 -6.98
C ALA A 44 15.62 -25.19 -5.88
N LYS A 45 14.64 -24.65 -5.15
CA LYS A 45 13.88 -25.35 -4.12
C LYS A 45 13.16 -26.59 -4.68
N ALA A 46 12.49 -26.43 -5.84
CA ALA A 46 11.79 -27.53 -6.52
C ALA A 46 12.74 -28.66 -6.96
N ASN A 47 14.01 -28.36 -7.22
CA ASN A 47 15.03 -29.31 -7.65
C ASN A 47 15.96 -29.76 -6.50
N GLY A 48 15.74 -29.33 -5.26
CA GLY A 48 16.57 -29.69 -4.11
C GLY A 48 17.99 -29.10 -4.16
N ILE A 49 18.20 -27.98 -4.86
CA ILE A 49 19.49 -27.28 -4.92
C ILE A 49 19.73 -26.57 -3.59
N THR A 50 20.95 -26.70 -3.09
CA THR A 50 21.36 -26.08 -1.83
C THR A 50 21.33 -24.57 -1.90
N PHE A 51 20.70 -23.96 -0.91
CA PHE A 51 20.65 -22.50 -0.74
C PHE A 51 21.94 -22.00 -0.09
N ILE A 52 22.61 -21.03 -0.74
CA ILE A 52 23.87 -20.46 -0.28
C ILE A 52 23.74 -18.94 -0.29
N ASN A 53 23.97 -18.30 0.85
CA ASN A 53 24.04 -16.86 0.95
C ASN A 53 25.45 -16.42 1.38
N LEU A 54 26.15 -15.74 0.50
CA LEU A 54 27.52 -15.24 0.69
C LEU A 54 27.58 -13.72 0.93
N VAL A 55 26.44 -13.11 1.27
CA VAL A 55 26.30 -11.67 1.50
C VAL A 55 25.70 -11.44 2.88
N ASP A 56 26.27 -10.52 3.63
CA ASP A 56 25.77 -10.13 4.96
C ASP A 56 24.60 -9.13 4.88
N LYS A 57 24.02 -8.78 6.02
CA LYS A 57 22.90 -7.81 6.13
C LYS A 57 23.26 -6.39 5.67
N ALA A 58 24.56 -6.05 5.55
CA ALA A 58 25.03 -4.77 5.04
C ALA A 58 25.33 -4.80 3.53
N GLY A 59 25.01 -5.91 2.84
CA GLY A 59 25.28 -6.09 1.42
C GLY A 59 26.76 -6.32 1.10
N LYS A 60 27.54 -6.80 2.06
CA LYS A 60 28.97 -7.09 1.91
C LYS A 60 29.21 -8.58 1.83
N PHE A 61 30.25 -8.97 1.10
CA PHE A 61 30.66 -10.36 1.08
C PHE A 61 31.10 -10.83 2.49
N VAL A 62 30.67 -12.06 2.85
CA VAL A 62 31.09 -12.74 4.09
C VAL A 62 32.59 -13.12 4.04
N GLU A 63 33.16 -13.48 5.18
CA GLU A 63 34.61 -13.78 5.31
C GLU A 63 35.08 -14.95 4.44
N GLU A 64 34.20 -15.90 4.14
CA GLU A 64 34.51 -17.05 3.29
C GLU A 64 34.82 -16.64 1.83
N VAL A 65 34.37 -15.47 1.39
CA VAL A 65 34.67 -14.90 0.08
C VAL A 65 35.95 -14.08 0.17
N THR A 66 37.05 -14.72 0.49
CA THR A 66 38.36 -14.12 0.89
C THR A 66 38.84 -12.96 0.06
N PRO A 67 38.80 -12.91 -1.30
CA PRO A 67 39.29 -11.77 -2.06
C PRO A 67 38.45 -10.48 -1.91
N TRP A 68 37.17 -10.64 -1.52
CA TRP A 68 36.23 -9.52 -1.43
C TRP A 68 35.53 -9.43 -0.06
N ALA A 69 35.97 -10.19 0.93
CA ALA A 69 35.41 -10.19 2.28
C ALA A 69 35.26 -8.77 2.84
N GLY A 70 34.09 -8.43 3.40
CA GLY A 70 33.75 -7.14 3.96
C GLY A 70 33.55 -5.99 2.95
N LYS A 71 33.66 -6.25 1.64
CA LYS A 71 33.41 -5.24 0.60
C LYS A 71 31.95 -5.30 0.13
N PHE A 72 31.37 -4.13 -0.13
CA PHE A 72 30.02 -4.03 -0.70
C PHE A 72 29.98 -4.66 -2.10
N VAL A 73 29.05 -5.58 -2.32
CA VAL A 73 29.01 -6.45 -3.51
C VAL A 73 29.06 -5.68 -4.84
N LYS A 74 28.30 -4.58 -4.97
CA LYS A 74 28.26 -3.77 -6.20
C LYS A 74 29.57 -3.02 -6.52
N LYS A 75 30.50 -2.95 -5.58
CA LYS A 75 31.83 -2.37 -5.81
C LYS A 75 32.88 -3.40 -6.23
N CYS A 76 32.48 -4.68 -6.31
CA CYS A 76 33.39 -5.78 -6.60
C CYS A 76 33.33 -6.27 -8.05
N ASP A 77 32.34 -5.84 -8.85
CA ASP A 77 32.07 -6.36 -10.19
C ASP A 77 33.30 -6.35 -11.10
N GLU A 78 34.02 -5.23 -11.20
CA GLU A 78 35.23 -5.13 -12.04
C GLU A 78 36.36 -6.04 -11.55
N SER A 79 36.56 -6.14 -10.23
CA SER A 79 37.59 -7.00 -9.65
C SER A 79 37.25 -8.49 -9.75
N ILE A 80 35.95 -8.83 -9.77
CA ILE A 80 35.47 -10.19 -10.04
C ILE A 80 35.72 -10.56 -11.50
N CYS A 81 35.42 -9.68 -12.45
CA CYS A 81 35.70 -9.90 -13.86
C CYS A 81 37.22 -10.12 -14.10
N LYS A 82 38.05 -9.28 -13.50
CA LYS A 82 39.50 -9.44 -13.57
C LYS A 82 39.99 -10.78 -13.01
N TRP A 83 39.48 -11.19 -11.86
CA TRP A 83 39.82 -12.48 -11.27
C TRP A 83 39.41 -13.65 -12.18
N LEU A 84 38.22 -13.57 -12.82
CA LEU A 84 37.76 -14.59 -13.77
C LEU A 84 38.67 -14.65 -15.01
N GLU A 85 39.14 -13.51 -15.51
CA GLU A 85 40.07 -13.41 -16.63
C GLU A 85 41.41 -14.04 -16.27
N GLU A 86 42.01 -13.67 -15.14
CA GLU A 86 43.27 -14.21 -14.64
C GLU A 86 43.25 -15.73 -14.42
N ASN A 87 42.03 -16.29 -14.13
CA ASN A 87 41.86 -17.73 -13.96
C ASN A 87 41.31 -18.45 -15.21
N ASN A 88 41.34 -17.82 -16.38
CA ASN A 88 40.84 -18.36 -17.66
C ASN A 88 39.38 -18.83 -17.60
N LYS A 89 38.55 -18.14 -16.88
CA LYS A 89 37.11 -18.44 -16.66
C LYS A 89 36.18 -17.40 -17.26
N LEU A 90 36.69 -16.27 -17.75
CA LEU A 90 35.93 -15.23 -18.39
C LEU A 90 35.87 -15.46 -19.89
N PHE A 91 34.64 -15.59 -20.43
CA PHE A 91 34.44 -15.64 -21.88
C PHE A 91 34.32 -14.23 -22.48
N LYS A 92 33.51 -13.37 -21.87
CA LYS A 92 33.25 -12.00 -22.31
C LYS A 92 32.72 -11.14 -21.17
N ALA A 93 33.14 -9.88 -21.11
CA ALA A 93 32.54 -8.86 -20.24
C ALA A 93 32.14 -7.64 -21.07
N GLU A 94 30.90 -7.21 -20.96
CA GLU A 94 30.37 -6.03 -21.64
C GLU A 94 29.62 -5.13 -20.65
N LYS A 95 29.71 -3.83 -20.88
CA LYS A 95 28.88 -2.87 -20.13
C LYS A 95 27.49 -2.86 -20.73
N HIS A 96 26.49 -3.14 -19.90
CA HIS A 96 25.08 -3.11 -20.29
C HIS A 96 24.35 -2.01 -19.51
N LEU A 97 23.69 -1.10 -20.25
CA LEU A 97 22.89 -0.04 -19.65
C LEU A 97 21.46 -0.53 -19.49
N HIS A 98 20.98 -0.59 -18.27
CA HIS A 98 19.60 -0.98 -17.96
C HIS A 98 19.06 -0.19 -16.76
N SER A 99 17.74 -0.18 -16.59
CA SER A 99 17.11 0.37 -15.39
C SER A 99 17.46 -0.47 -14.16
N TYR A 100 17.88 0.17 -13.08
CA TYR A 100 18.23 -0.50 -11.83
C TYR A 100 17.51 0.16 -10.64
N PRO A 101 16.94 -0.61 -9.71
CA PRO A 101 16.23 -0.06 -8.57
C PRO A 101 17.20 0.58 -7.56
N HIS A 102 16.85 1.80 -7.14
CA HIS A 102 17.58 2.54 -6.11
C HIS A 102 16.67 2.87 -4.92
N CYS A 103 17.27 3.04 -3.76
CA CYS A 103 16.54 3.45 -2.56
C CYS A 103 15.96 4.86 -2.76
N TRP A 104 14.65 5.00 -2.63
CA TRP A 104 13.96 6.28 -2.80
C TRP A 104 14.40 7.39 -1.82
N ARG A 105 15.08 7.01 -0.71
CA ARG A 105 15.54 7.95 0.33
C ARG A 105 16.98 8.38 0.15
N CYS A 106 17.90 7.45 -0.15
CA CYS A 106 19.34 7.70 -0.18
C CYS A 106 20.00 7.40 -1.52
N ASP A 107 19.23 7.03 -2.53
CA ASP A 107 19.67 6.72 -3.89
C ASP A 107 20.74 5.60 -4.00
N THR A 108 20.90 4.81 -2.94
CA THR A 108 21.80 3.65 -2.96
C THR A 108 21.21 2.54 -3.82
N PRO A 109 21.99 1.87 -4.68
CA PRO A 109 21.55 0.71 -5.43
C PRO A 109 21.03 -0.38 -4.49
N LEU A 110 19.86 -0.92 -4.79
CA LEU A 110 19.27 -2.02 -4.03
C LEU A 110 19.88 -3.35 -4.49
N ILE A 111 19.84 -4.34 -3.61
CA ILE A 111 20.19 -5.73 -3.94
C ILE A 111 19.02 -6.64 -3.55
N TYR A 112 18.81 -7.71 -4.31
CA TYR A 112 17.99 -8.82 -3.85
C TYR A 112 18.76 -9.55 -2.77
N TYR A 113 18.10 -9.79 -1.64
CA TYR A 113 18.72 -10.38 -0.47
C TYR A 113 17.69 -11.25 0.27
N PRO A 114 18.04 -12.50 0.60
CA PRO A 114 17.14 -13.39 1.32
C PRO A 114 17.02 -12.96 2.77
N LYS A 115 15.81 -12.92 3.26
CA LYS A 115 15.50 -12.55 4.63
C LYS A 115 14.39 -13.43 5.17
N GLU A 116 14.57 -13.94 6.38
CA GLU A 116 13.47 -14.54 7.12
C GLU A 116 12.45 -13.47 7.48
N SER A 117 11.20 -13.77 7.23
CA SER A 117 10.09 -12.84 7.45
C SER A 117 8.85 -13.60 7.89
N TRP A 118 7.98 -12.90 8.60
CA TRP A 118 6.65 -13.41 8.95
C TRP A 118 5.68 -13.10 7.82
N PHE A 119 4.85 -14.10 7.46
CA PHE A 119 3.89 -13.99 6.37
C PHE A 119 2.50 -14.35 6.84
N VAL A 120 1.50 -13.66 6.31
CA VAL A 120 0.11 -14.13 6.31
C VAL A 120 -0.11 -14.90 5.01
N ALA A 121 -0.61 -16.15 5.12
CA ALA A 121 -0.85 -17.04 3.98
C ALA A 121 -2.09 -16.61 3.18
N MET A 122 -2.00 -15.45 2.50
CA MET A 122 -3.10 -14.85 1.74
C MET A 122 -3.54 -15.71 0.55
N THR A 123 -2.64 -16.52 0.02
CA THR A 123 -2.95 -17.46 -1.06
C THR A 123 -4.03 -18.47 -0.68
N THR A 124 -4.13 -18.83 0.60
CA THR A 124 -5.17 -19.72 1.12
C THR A 124 -6.55 -19.06 1.20
N LEU A 125 -6.59 -17.73 1.21
CA LEU A 125 -7.81 -16.91 1.29
C LEU A 125 -8.27 -16.35 -0.06
N ARG A 126 -7.58 -16.70 -1.16
CA ARG A 126 -7.81 -16.12 -2.49
C ARG A 126 -9.29 -16.11 -2.90
N ASP A 127 -9.96 -17.26 -2.83
CA ASP A 127 -11.35 -17.39 -3.27
C ASP A 127 -12.29 -16.55 -2.40
N LYS A 128 -12.06 -16.48 -1.10
CA LYS A 128 -12.82 -15.64 -0.16
C LYS A 128 -12.59 -14.14 -0.40
N LEU A 129 -11.37 -13.75 -0.74
CA LEU A 129 -11.05 -12.37 -1.13
C LEU A 129 -11.82 -11.95 -2.37
N ILE A 130 -11.88 -12.82 -3.38
CA ILE A 130 -12.64 -12.57 -4.62
C ILE A 130 -14.13 -12.52 -4.31
N GLU A 131 -14.65 -13.45 -3.51
CA GLU A 131 -16.08 -13.45 -3.10
C GLU A 131 -16.44 -12.16 -2.37
N ASN A 132 -15.67 -11.74 -1.38
CA ASN A 132 -15.93 -10.52 -0.62
C ASN A 132 -15.75 -9.25 -1.46
N ASN A 133 -14.80 -9.23 -2.40
CA ASN A 133 -14.66 -8.15 -3.38
C ASN A 133 -15.92 -8.01 -4.26
N ASN A 134 -16.55 -9.12 -4.63
CA ASN A 134 -17.76 -9.10 -5.45
C ASN A 134 -19.00 -8.53 -4.74
N LYS A 135 -18.98 -8.43 -3.41
CA LYS A 135 -20.03 -7.80 -2.59
C LYS A 135 -19.90 -6.27 -2.54
N ILE A 136 -18.79 -5.71 -3.00
CA ILE A 136 -18.49 -4.27 -2.96
C ILE A 136 -19.00 -3.59 -4.23
N ASN A 137 -19.66 -2.45 -4.07
CA ASN A 137 -20.03 -1.55 -5.16
C ASN A 137 -18.87 -0.63 -5.50
N TRP A 138 -18.17 -0.91 -6.58
CA TRP A 138 -17.05 -0.13 -7.06
C TRP A 138 -17.48 0.94 -8.07
N TYR A 139 -16.97 2.15 -7.92
CA TYR A 139 -17.12 3.25 -8.86
C TYR A 139 -15.73 3.72 -9.33
N PRO A 140 -15.33 3.43 -10.59
CA PRO A 140 -16.07 2.70 -11.63
C PRO A 140 -16.07 1.18 -11.40
N ASP A 141 -17.11 0.51 -11.88
CA ASP A 141 -17.32 -0.93 -11.69
C ASP A 141 -16.17 -1.81 -12.25
N ASN A 142 -15.50 -1.36 -13.29
CA ASN A 142 -14.38 -2.10 -13.89
C ASN A 142 -13.17 -2.29 -12.95
N ILE A 143 -13.11 -1.62 -11.81
CA ILE A 143 -12.10 -1.87 -10.77
C ILE A 143 -12.28 -3.26 -10.18
N ARG A 144 -13.52 -3.69 -9.93
CA ARG A 144 -13.87 -4.97 -9.30
C ARG A 144 -13.26 -6.17 -10.00
N THR A 145 -13.43 -6.27 -11.32
CA THR A 145 -12.95 -7.41 -12.12
C THR A 145 -11.66 -7.11 -12.89
N GLY A 146 -11.33 -5.83 -13.06
CA GLY A 146 -10.14 -5.37 -13.74
C GLY A 146 -8.93 -5.28 -12.81
N ARG A 147 -8.50 -4.04 -12.51
CA ARG A 147 -7.26 -3.80 -11.78
C ARG A 147 -7.20 -4.48 -10.41
N PHE A 148 -8.26 -4.40 -9.63
CA PHE A 148 -8.29 -4.99 -8.29
C PHE A 148 -8.59 -6.49 -8.34
N GLY A 149 -9.59 -6.92 -9.11
CA GLY A 149 -9.91 -8.34 -9.25
C GLY A 149 -8.74 -9.18 -9.76
N LYS A 150 -8.06 -8.73 -10.81
CA LYS A 150 -6.85 -9.41 -11.33
C LYS A 150 -5.70 -9.44 -10.34
N PHE A 151 -5.58 -8.44 -9.48
CA PHE A 151 -4.60 -8.47 -8.40
C PHE A 151 -4.95 -9.54 -7.36
N LEU A 152 -6.23 -9.69 -6.99
CA LEU A 152 -6.68 -10.73 -6.05
C LEU A 152 -6.55 -12.14 -6.63
N GLU A 153 -6.83 -12.33 -7.91
CA GLU A 153 -6.61 -13.61 -8.61
C GLU A 153 -5.16 -14.08 -8.53
N ASN A 154 -4.21 -13.14 -8.52
CA ASN A 154 -2.77 -13.38 -8.44
C ASN A 154 -2.17 -12.99 -7.08
N VAL A 155 -2.98 -13.04 -6.02
CA VAL A 155 -2.51 -12.68 -4.68
C VAL A 155 -1.39 -13.61 -4.23
N ILE A 156 -0.37 -13.03 -3.63
CA ILE A 156 0.75 -13.72 -2.99
C ILE A 156 0.66 -13.57 -1.47
N ASP A 157 1.39 -14.41 -0.75
CA ASP A 157 1.47 -14.31 0.71
C ASP A 157 2.05 -12.96 1.14
N TRP A 158 1.44 -12.37 2.16
CA TRP A 158 1.78 -11.02 2.60
C TRP A 158 2.85 -11.05 3.69
N GLY A 159 4.06 -10.59 3.35
CA GLY A 159 5.13 -10.39 4.33
C GLY A 159 4.83 -9.21 5.24
N ILE A 160 4.52 -9.50 6.51
CA ILE A 160 4.05 -8.50 7.49
C ILE A 160 5.15 -7.96 8.40
N SER A 161 6.33 -8.56 8.46
CA SER A 161 7.40 -8.12 9.36
C SER A 161 8.31 -7.05 8.74
N ARG A 162 8.73 -6.08 9.55
CA ARG A 162 9.64 -5.00 9.16
C ARG A 162 10.77 -4.84 10.16
N ASP A 163 12.02 -4.69 9.69
CA ASP A 163 13.18 -4.33 10.50
C ASP A 163 13.16 -2.81 10.75
N ARG A 164 12.35 -2.40 11.70
CA ARG A 164 12.23 -1.01 12.13
C ARG A 164 12.29 -0.94 13.65
N TYR A 165 12.79 0.18 14.16
CA TYR A 165 12.74 0.43 15.59
C TYR A 165 11.33 0.82 16.01
N TRP A 166 10.73 1.80 15.33
CA TRP A 166 9.39 2.30 15.63
C TRP A 166 8.32 1.68 14.75
N GLY A 167 7.23 1.29 15.35
CA GLY A 167 6.05 0.68 14.78
C GLY A 167 5.38 -0.25 15.77
N THR A 168 4.26 -0.84 15.41
CA THR A 168 3.55 -1.85 16.23
C THR A 168 4.38 -3.11 16.32
N PRO A 169 4.90 -3.50 17.49
CA PRO A 169 5.70 -4.73 17.64
C PRO A 169 4.89 -5.98 17.32
N LEU A 170 5.48 -6.93 16.59
CA LEU A 170 4.85 -8.23 16.37
C LEU A 170 4.67 -8.94 17.74
N PRO A 171 3.45 -9.35 18.11
CA PRO A 171 3.17 -9.95 19.42
C PRO A 171 3.53 -11.45 19.45
N ILE A 172 4.72 -11.80 18.97
CA ILE A 172 5.18 -13.18 18.84
C ILE A 172 6.43 -13.38 19.70
N TRP A 173 6.38 -14.38 20.57
CA TRP A 173 7.53 -14.86 21.34
C TRP A 173 8.03 -16.18 20.77
N GLN A 174 9.33 -16.34 20.75
CA GLN A 174 9.99 -17.53 20.21
C GLN A 174 10.99 -18.10 21.20
N CYS A 175 10.97 -19.43 21.36
CA CYS A 175 11.92 -20.19 22.16
C CYS A 175 13.05 -20.74 21.29
N GLU A 176 14.23 -20.96 21.89
CA GLU A 176 15.34 -21.66 21.23
C GLU A 176 14.99 -23.09 20.78
N CYS A 177 14.01 -23.76 21.46
CA CYS A 177 13.52 -25.08 21.04
C CYS A 177 12.66 -25.04 19.76
N GLY A 178 12.36 -23.84 19.22
CA GLY A 178 11.53 -23.64 18.03
C GLY A 178 10.05 -23.36 18.32
N HIS A 179 9.60 -23.49 19.58
CA HIS A 179 8.23 -23.15 19.97
C HIS A 179 7.97 -21.67 19.79
N LYS A 180 6.78 -21.32 19.31
CA LYS A 180 6.34 -19.95 19.03
C LYS A 180 4.97 -19.71 19.62
N GLU A 181 4.77 -18.54 20.20
CA GLU A 181 3.50 -18.13 20.80
C GLU A 181 3.13 -16.71 20.38
N CYS A 182 1.88 -16.52 19.96
CA CYS A 182 1.33 -15.22 19.62
C CYS A 182 0.39 -14.77 20.72
N ILE A 183 0.62 -13.61 21.30
CA ILE A 183 -0.17 -13.04 22.39
C ILE A 183 -1.23 -12.11 21.83
N GLY A 184 -2.50 -12.38 22.16
CA GLY A 184 -3.66 -11.68 21.60
C GLY A 184 -4.23 -10.55 22.45
N SER A 185 -3.80 -10.41 23.71
CA SER A 185 -4.29 -9.35 24.61
C SER A 185 -3.31 -8.97 25.70
N ILE A 186 -3.50 -7.79 26.30
CA ILE A 186 -2.74 -7.37 27.48
C ILE A 186 -3.00 -8.30 28.66
N GLU A 187 -4.22 -8.77 28.83
CA GLU A 187 -4.58 -9.74 29.88
C GLU A 187 -3.83 -11.06 29.70
N GLU A 188 -3.80 -11.58 28.48
CA GLU A 188 -3.03 -12.79 28.16
C GLU A 188 -1.53 -12.58 28.40
N LEU A 189 -1.00 -11.40 28.02
CA LEU A 189 0.40 -11.04 28.26
C LEU A 189 0.73 -11.04 29.76
N LYS A 190 -0.15 -10.45 30.59
CA LYS A 190 0.00 -10.42 32.05
C LYS A 190 -0.06 -11.81 32.67
N ASN A 191 -0.91 -12.67 32.15
CA ASN A 191 -1.08 -14.04 32.66
C ASN A 191 0.09 -14.97 32.31
N LYS A 192 0.69 -14.81 31.13
CA LYS A 192 1.77 -15.68 30.64
C LYS A 192 3.16 -15.07 30.80
N GLY A 193 3.26 -13.75 30.89
CA GLY A 193 4.52 -13.02 30.95
C GLY A 193 5.19 -13.06 32.31
N ILE A 194 6.50 -12.92 32.29
CA ILE A 194 7.34 -12.89 33.51
C ILE A 194 7.51 -11.41 33.91
N ASN A 195 7.05 -11.05 35.11
CA ASN A 195 7.19 -9.69 35.67
C ASN A 195 6.65 -8.58 34.78
N VAL A 196 5.48 -8.78 34.15
CA VAL A 196 4.84 -7.76 33.30
C VAL A 196 4.36 -6.59 34.16
N PRO A 197 4.77 -5.35 33.89
CA PRO A 197 4.26 -4.16 34.58
C PRO A 197 2.74 -4.02 34.44
N GLU A 198 2.08 -3.43 35.44
CA GLU A 198 0.63 -3.20 35.41
C GLU A 198 0.21 -2.27 34.27
N ASP A 199 1.03 -1.26 34.00
CA ASP A 199 0.88 -0.23 32.98
C ASP A 199 1.86 -0.43 31.81
N ILE A 200 2.05 -1.67 31.35
CA ILE A 200 3.00 -2.02 30.30
C ILE A 200 2.80 -1.18 29.04
N GLU A 201 3.87 -0.52 28.61
CA GLU A 201 3.94 0.15 27.31
C GLU A 201 4.26 -0.90 26.23
N LEU A 202 3.39 -1.02 25.21
CA LEU A 202 3.49 -2.06 24.18
C LEU A 202 4.48 -1.75 23.06
N HIS A 203 5.12 -0.57 23.05
CA HIS A 203 6.17 -0.23 22.09
C HIS A 203 7.56 -0.63 22.60
N LYS A 204 8.51 -0.63 21.67
CA LYS A 204 9.94 -0.81 22.02
C LYS A 204 10.45 0.41 22.81
N PRO A 205 11.35 0.24 23.77
CA PRO A 205 12.01 -1.03 24.14
C PRO A 205 11.24 -1.83 25.21
N TYR A 206 10.12 -1.33 25.73
CA TYR A 206 9.46 -1.86 26.91
C TYR A 206 8.92 -3.27 26.72
N ILE A 207 8.23 -3.52 25.60
CA ILE A 207 7.68 -4.84 25.28
C ILE A 207 8.79 -5.89 25.02
N ASP A 208 9.96 -5.47 24.57
CA ASP A 208 11.11 -6.36 24.32
C ASP A 208 11.72 -6.91 25.62
N ALA A 209 11.43 -6.26 26.77
CA ALA A 209 11.87 -6.71 28.09
C ALA A 209 10.91 -7.75 28.72
N VAL A 210 9.78 -8.02 28.08
CA VAL A 210 8.83 -9.03 28.56
C VAL A 210 9.16 -10.38 27.97
N HIS A 211 9.38 -11.36 28.85
CA HIS A 211 9.65 -12.76 28.50
C HIS A 211 8.47 -13.66 28.87
N LEU A 212 8.35 -14.81 28.20
CA LEU A 212 7.39 -15.84 28.55
C LEU A 212 8.12 -17.12 28.96
N ASN A 213 7.46 -18.01 29.67
CA ASN A 213 7.97 -19.35 29.89
C ASN A 213 7.51 -20.29 28.77
N CYS A 214 8.43 -20.97 28.12
CA CYS A 214 8.10 -21.95 27.09
C CYS A 214 7.34 -23.13 27.67
N PRO A 215 6.14 -23.47 27.22
CA PRO A 215 5.36 -24.58 27.73
C PRO A 215 5.97 -25.95 27.38
N GLU A 216 6.83 -26.01 26.34
CA GLU A 216 7.42 -27.26 25.89
C GLU A 216 8.74 -27.61 26.62
N CYS A 217 9.61 -26.61 26.86
CA CYS A 217 10.94 -26.86 27.41
C CYS A 217 11.25 -26.11 28.71
N GLY A 218 10.35 -25.23 29.17
CA GLY A 218 10.52 -24.45 30.42
C GLY A 218 11.53 -23.32 30.36
N LYS A 219 12.21 -23.10 29.20
CA LYS A 219 13.13 -21.98 29.02
C LYS A 219 12.37 -20.68 28.76
N GLU A 220 13.04 -19.56 28.95
CA GLU A 220 12.50 -18.25 28.60
C GLU A 220 12.39 -18.10 27.08
N MET A 221 11.31 -17.45 26.64
CA MET A 221 11.04 -17.06 25.26
C MET A 221 11.23 -15.56 25.12
N GLU A 222 11.86 -15.15 24.03
CA GLU A 222 12.04 -13.74 23.67
C GLU A 222 11.06 -13.32 22.57
N ARG A 223 10.62 -12.07 22.60
CA ARG A 223 9.83 -11.50 21.51
C ARG A 223 10.67 -11.34 20.25
N VAL A 224 10.09 -11.65 19.09
CA VAL A 224 10.74 -11.39 17.80
C VAL A 224 10.97 -9.87 17.62
N LYS A 225 12.13 -9.48 17.06
CA LYS A 225 12.58 -8.07 17.05
C LYS A 225 11.83 -7.18 16.07
N GLU A 226 11.12 -7.77 15.14
CA GLU A 226 10.41 -7.07 14.07
C GLU A 226 9.19 -6.30 14.61
N VAL A 227 8.80 -5.28 13.83
CA VAL A 227 7.50 -4.61 13.95
C VAL A 227 6.61 -5.03 12.78
N ILE A 228 5.31 -4.86 12.94
CA ILE A 228 4.35 -5.19 11.89
C ILE A 228 4.38 -4.12 10.78
N ASP A 229 3.96 -4.50 9.60
CA ASP A 229 3.77 -3.59 8.47
C ASP A 229 2.69 -2.54 8.80
N CYS A 230 2.96 -1.26 8.61
CA CYS A 230 1.99 -0.18 8.83
C CYS A 230 0.70 -0.34 8.00
N TRP A 231 0.75 -1.09 6.91
CA TRP A 231 -0.43 -1.45 6.15
C TRP A 231 -1.35 -2.42 6.89
N PHE A 232 -0.81 -3.22 7.80
CA PHE A 232 -1.61 -4.03 8.70
C PHE A 232 -2.36 -3.15 9.71
N ASP A 233 -1.68 -2.17 10.30
CA ASP A 233 -2.31 -1.21 11.22
C ASP A 233 -3.46 -0.47 10.53
N SER A 234 -3.22 0.07 9.34
CA SER A 234 -4.24 0.80 8.58
C SER A 234 -5.40 -0.09 8.10
N GLY A 235 -5.11 -1.35 7.76
CA GLY A 235 -6.12 -2.34 7.38
C GLY A 235 -6.97 -2.83 8.55
N SER A 236 -6.44 -2.73 9.77
CA SER A 236 -7.12 -3.09 11.02
C SER A 236 -7.99 -1.95 11.58
N MET A 237 -7.87 -0.74 11.03
CA MET A 237 -8.52 0.47 11.53
C MET A 237 -10.03 0.30 11.81
N PRO A 238 -10.83 -0.38 10.97
CA PRO A 238 -12.28 -0.47 11.19
C PRO A 238 -12.70 -1.04 12.55
N PHE A 239 -11.91 -1.92 13.13
CA PHE A 239 -12.17 -2.52 14.44
C PHE A 239 -11.18 -2.08 15.51
N ALA A 240 -9.91 -1.83 15.15
CA ALA A 240 -8.87 -1.43 16.10
C ALA A 240 -9.18 -0.07 16.76
N GLN A 241 -9.73 0.91 16.02
CA GLN A 241 -10.13 2.21 16.55
C GLN A 241 -11.21 2.13 17.64
N LEU A 242 -11.98 1.05 17.64
CA LEU A 242 -13.04 0.81 18.64
C LEU A 242 -12.58 -0.11 19.76
N HIS A 243 -11.33 -0.57 19.75
CA HIS A 243 -10.79 -1.58 20.65
C HIS A 243 -11.61 -2.89 20.64
N TYR A 244 -12.20 -3.22 19.48
CA TYR A 244 -12.93 -4.49 19.31
C TYR A 244 -11.94 -5.68 19.30
N PRO A 245 -12.25 -6.84 19.90
CA PRO A 245 -13.54 -7.22 20.50
C PRO A 245 -13.68 -6.92 22.01
N PHE A 246 -12.74 -6.21 22.62
CA PHE A 246 -12.68 -6.00 24.07
C PHE A 246 -13.65 -4.89 24.51
N GLU A 247 -13.86 -3.89 23.67
CA GLU A 247 -14.74 -2.74 23.91
C GLU A 247 -15.61 -2.46 22.68
N ASN A 248 -16.65 -1.63 22.84
CA ASN A 248 -17.47 -1.05 21.77
C ASN A 248 -18.02 -2.05 20.73
N LYS A 249 -18.30 -3.28 21.15
CA LYS A 249 -18.75 -4.36 20.26
C LYS A 249 -20.02 -4.00 19.48
N GLU A 250 -21.02 -3.46 20.16
CA GLU A 250 -22.28 -3.06 19.54
C GLU A 250 -22.09 -1.95 18.50
N LEU A 251 -21.23 -0.96 18.82
CA LEU A 251 -20.90 0.12 17.90
C LEU A 251 -20.18 -0.38 16.65
N PHE A 252 -19.28 -1.34 16.81
CA PHE A 252 -18.63 -1.99 15.67
C PHE A 252 -19.65 -2.72 14.80
N GLU A 253 -20.50 -3.56 15.38
CA GLU A 253 -21.48 -4.36 14.64
C GLU A 253 -22.50 -3.49 13.89
N GLN A 254 -22.84 -2.30 14.40
CA GLN A 254 -23.73 -1.34 13.74
C GLN A 254 -23.08 -0.60 12.56
N ASN A 255 -21.78 -0.39 12.60
CA ASN A 255 -21.05 0.45 11.62
C ASN A 255 -20.15 -0.35 10.67
N TYR A 256 -20.13 -1.68 10.78
CA TYR A 256 -19.29 -2.53 9.98
C TYR A 256 -20.12 -3.52 9.12
N PRO A 257 -19.89 -3.58 7.79
CA PRO A 257 -18.91 -2.83 7.00
C PRO A 257 -19.24 -1.34 6.91
N ALA A 258 -18.20 -0.52 6.63
CA ALA A 258 -18.40 0.89 6.38
C ALA A 258 -19.29 1.10 5.13
N GLN A 259 -20.23 2.04 5.19
CA GLN A 259 -21.15 2.29 4.08
C GLN A 259 -20.41 2.86 2.86
N PHE A 260 -19.35 3.64 3.08
CA PHE A 260 -18.64 4.34 2.01
C PHE A 260 -17.18 4.63 2.36
N ILE A 261 -16.29 4.41 1.39
CA ILE A 261 -14.91 4.92 1.39
C ILE A 261 -14.54 5.50 0.04
N SER A 262 -13.52 6.37 0.00
CA SER A 262 -12.99 6.93 -1.24
C SER A 262 -11.52 7.26 -1.10
N GLU A 263 -10.72 6.78 -2.04
CA GLU A 263 -9.31 7.08 -2.20
C GLU A 263 -8.87 6.90 -3.66
N ALA A 264 -7.62 7.26 -3.98
CA ALA A 264 -7.10 7.18 -5.34
C ALA A 264 -6.82 5.73 -5.78
N VAL A 265 -6.71 5.54 -7.08
CA VAL A 265 -6.58 4.22 -7.76
C VAL A 265 -5.35 3.42 -7.35
N ASP A 266 -4.29 4.06 -6.86
CA ASP A 266 -3.10 3.38 -6.33
C ASP A 266 -3.42 2.55 -5.08
N GLN A 267 -4.47 2.90 -4.32
CA GLN A 267 -4.91 2.17 -3.14
C GLN A 267 -5.53 0.79 -3.43
N THR A 268 -5.73 0.45 -4.68
CA THR A 268 -6.01 -0.95 -5.10
C THR A 268 -4.84 -1.91 -4.77
N ARG A 269 -3.62 -1.38 -4.57
CA ARG A 269 -2.44 -2.10 -4.09
C ARG A 269 -1.92 -1.53 -2.76
N GLY A 270 -2.80 -0.98 -1.96
CA GLY A 270 -2.53 -0.36 -0.68
C GLY A 270 -3.71 -0.56 0.25
N TRP A 271 -4.32 0.52 0.70
CA TRP A 271 -5.35 0.51 1.74
C TRP A 271 -6.59 -0.33 1.40
N PHE A 272 -7.12 -0.26 0.17
CA PHE A 272 -8.28 -1.09 -0.20
C PHE A 272 -7.97 -2.59 -0.08
N TYR A 273 -6.77 -3.00 -0.48
CA TYR A 273 -6.36 -4.39 -0.34
C TYR A 273 -6.20 -4.79 1.12
N THR A 274 -5.52 -4.01 1.93
CA THR A 274 -5.25 -4.38 3.33
C THR A 274 -6.51 -4.39 4.19
N LEU A 275 -7.45 -3.48 3.94
CA LEU A 275 -8.80 -3.55 4.51
C LEU A 275 -9.50 -4.87 4.16
N LEU A 276 -9.53 -5.23 2.86
CA LEU A 276 -10.19 -6.46 2.40
C LEU A 276 -9.48 -7.72 2.92
N ALA A 277 -8.15 -7.72 2.91
CA ALA A 277 -7.33 -8.84 3.36
C ALA A 277 -7.59 -9.18 4.83
N ILE A 278 -7.49 -8.19 5.71
CA ILE A 278 -7.69 -8.39 7.15
C ILE A 278 -9.15 -8.71 7.46
N SER A 279 -10.09 -7.98 6.84
CA SER A 279 -11.52 -8.24 7.02
C SER A 279 -11.91 -9.66 6.60
N THR A 280 -11.40 -10.13 5.47
CA THR A 280 -11.64 -11.49 5.00
C THR A 280 -11.02 -12.53 5.94
N ALA A 281 -9.79 -12.28 6.42
CA ALA A 281 -9.10 -13.22 7.30
C ALA A 281 -9.76 -13.34 8.68
N VAL A 282 -10.28 -12.23 9.24
CA VAL A 282 -10.82 -12.18 10.61
C VAL A 282 -12.32 -12.42 10.65
N PHE A 283 -13.07 -11.83 9.71
CA PHE A 283 -14.54 -11.80 9.75
C PHE A 283 -15.21 -12.54 8.58
N ASP A 284 -14.46 -12.97 7.57
CA ASP A 284 -14.98 -13.54 6.31
C ASP A 284 -16.02 -12.61 5.64
N ARG A 285 -15.73 -11.30 5.64
CA ARG A 285 -16.67 -10.25 5.24
C ARG A 285 -15.96 -9.11 4.50
N ASN A 286 -16.67 -8.40 3.60
CA ASN A 286 -16.17 -7.17 2.99
C ASN A 286 -16.07 -6.04 4.03
N PRO A 287 -15.03 -5.20 3.98
CA PRO A 287 -14.81 -4.12 4.97
C PRO A 287 -15.65 -2.85 4.71
N PHE A 288 -16.15 -2.67 3.51
CA PHE A 288 -16.98 -1.55 3.07
C PHE A 288 -17.96 -1.98 1.97
N GLU A 289 -19.05 -1.22 1.83
CA GLU A 289 -20.09 -1.52 0.85
C GLU A 289 -19.87 -0.79 -0.48
N ASN A 290 -19.46 0.48 -0.41
CA ASN A 290 -19.29 1.35 -1.58
C ASN A 290 -17.91 1.99 -1.58
N CYS A 291 -17.27 2.02 -2.76
CA CYS A 291 -15.98 2.66 -2.94
C CYS A 291 -15.94 3.49 -4.23
N ILE A 292 -15.70 4.79 -4.10
CA ILE A 292 -15.34 5.64 -5.24
C ILE A 292 -13.82 5.67 -5.35
N VAL A 293 -13.32 5.17 -6.48
CA VAL A 293 -11.87 5.12 -6.76
C VAL A 293 -11.49 6.34 -7.57
N LEU A 294 -10.80 7.28 -6.94
CA LEU A 294 -10.47 8.56 -7.55
C LEU A 294 -9.37 8.43 -8.62
N GLY A 295 -9.51 9.20 -9.69
CA GLY A 295 -8.46 9.41 -10.69
C GLY A 295 -7.33 10.29 -10.14
N HIS A 296 -6.19 10.29 -10.84
CA HIS A 296 -5.07 11.15 -10.47
C HIS A 296 -5.34 12.62 -10.83
N VAL A 297 -4.93 13.51 -9.94
CA VAL A 297 -4.84 14.95 -10.26
C VAL A 297 -3.51 15.21 -10.97
N LEU A 298 -3.61 15.73 -12.19
CA LEU A 298 -2.50 16.00 -13.09
C LEU A 298 -2.27 17.51 -13.20
N ASP A 299 -1.08 17.92 -13.63
CA ASP A 299 -0.81 19.33 -13.92
C ASP A 299 -1.60 19.83 -15.16
N LYS A 300 -1.52 21.13 -15.45
CA LYS A 300 -2.18 21.77 -16.60
C LYS A 300 -1.84 21.08 -17.94
N LYS A 301 -0.65 20.44 -18.04
CA LYS A 301 -0.21 19.71 -19.24
C LYS A 301 -0.65 18.25 -19.26
N GLY A 302 -1.31 17.76 -18.20
CA GLY A 302 -1.71 16.38 -18.06
C GLY A 302 -0.58 15.46 -17.60
N LEU A 303 0.47 16.00 -16.98
CA LEU A 303 1.57 15.22 -16.43
C LEU A 303 1.38 15.00 -14.93
N LYS A 304 1.85 13.85 -14.43
CA LYS A 304 1.85 13.54 -12.99
C LYS A 304 2.67 14.61 -12.25
N MET A 305 2.07 15.20 -11.22
CA MET A 305 2.75 16.14 -10.34
C MET A 305 3.80 15.44 -9.48
N SER A 306 4.99 16.04 -9.37
CA SER A 306 6.03 15.58 -8.44
C SER A 306 6.91 16.74 -7.99
N LYS A 307 7.40 16.68 -6.75
CA LYS A 307 8.31 17.69 -6.20
C LYS A 307 9.60 17.81 -7.02
N SER A 308 10.12 16.70 -7.54
CA SER A 308 11.34 16.68 -8.37
C SER A 308 11.18 17.37 -9.72
N LYS A 309 9.97 17.46 -10.25
CA LYS A 309 9.66 18.14 -11.52
C LYS A 309 9.23 19.62 -11.33
N GLY A 310 9.03 20.06 -10.10
CA GLY A 310 8.62 21.43 -9.79
C GLY A 310 7.22 21.79 -10.32
N ASN A 311 6.37 20.82 -10.62
CA ASN A 311 5.02 21.01 -11.15
C ASN A 311 3.92 20.72 -10.13
N VAL A 312 4.25 20.71 -8.84
CA VAL A 312 3.32 20.54 -7.73
C VAL A 312 2.62 21.88 -7.46
N VAL A 313 1.31 21.84 -7.27
CA VAL A 313 0.51 22.97 -6.79
C VAL A 313 0.32 22.83 -5.29
N ASP A 314 0.59 23.88 -4.51
CA ASP A 314 0.31 23.91 -3.09
C ASP A 314 -1.18 24.14 -2.86
N PRO A 315 -1.91 23.20 -2.22
CA PRO A 315 -3.34 23.38 -1.95
C PRO A 315 -3.65 24.61 -1.09
N PHE A 316 -2.77 24.97 -0.16
CA PHE A 316 -3.00 26.14 0.72
C PHE A 316 -2.90 27.45 -0.03
N GLU A 317 -2.03 27.56 -1.03
CA GLU A 317 -1.98 28.73 -1.90
C GLU A 317 -3.26 28.87 -2.73
N VAL A 318 -3.79 27.77 -3.25
CA VAL A 318 -5.08 27.79 -3.99
C VAL A 318 -6.23 28.14 -3.07
N LEU A 319 -6.28 27.57 -1.86
CA LEU A 319 -7.33 27.90 -0.87
C LEU A 319 -7.27 29.38 -0.43
N ALA A 320 -6.07 29.95 -0.35
CA ALA A 320 -5.89 31.36 0.03
C ALA A 320 -6.30 32.31 -1.09
N SER A 321 -6.05 31.97 -2.36
CA SER A 321 -6.36 32.83 -3.51
C SER A 321 -7.80 32.69 -4.01
N GLU A 322 -8.30 31.46 -4.16
CA GLU A 322 -9.59 31.16 -4.79
C GLU A 322 -10.69 30.79 -3.81
N GLY A 323 -10.30 30.39 -2.59
CA GLY A 323 -11.22 29.92 -1.56
C GLY A 323 -11.58 28.44 -1.65
N ALA A 324 -12.08 27.91 -0.57
CA ALA A 324 -12.41 26.48 -0.45
C ALA A 324 -13.63 26.08 -1.31
N ASP A 325 -14.64 26.95 -1.39
CA ASP A 325 -15.87 26.64 -2.11
C ASP A 325 -15.64 26.57 -3.63
N ALA A 326 -14.87 27.47 -4.23
CA ALA A 326 -14.50 27.41 -5.62
C ALA A 326 -13.67 26.17 -5.95
N THR A 327 -12.71 25.82 -5.05
CA THR A 327 -11.87 24.62 -5.19
C THR A 327 -12.71 23.35 -5.14
N ARG A 328 -13.62 23.23 -4.16
CA ARG A 328 -14.53 22.08 -4.04
C ARG A 328 -15.46 22.00 -5.26
N TRP A 329 -16.04 23.12 -5.68
CA TRP A 329 -16.92 23.17 -6.85
C TRP A 329 -16.21 22.71 -8.11
N HIS A 330 -14.95 23.15 -8.32
CA HIS A 330 -14.13 22.68 -9.44
C HIS A 330 -14.00 21.14 -9.43
N PHE A 331 -13.61 20.52 -8.31
CA PHE A 331 -13.44 19.07 -8.24
C PHE A 331 -14.72 18.28 -8.47
N TYR A 332 -15.88 18.81 -8.06
CA TYR A 332 -17.15 18.15 -8.28
C TYR A 332 -17.69 18.28 -9.71
N THR A 333 -17.24 19.28 -10.46
CA THR A 333 -17.82 19.61 -11.77
C THR A 333 -16.86 19.44 -12.94
N ALA A 334 -15.57 19.34 -12.71
CA ALA A 334 -14.57 19.28 -13.78
C ALA A 334 -14.62 17.98 -14.58
N SER A 335 -14.80 16.84 -13.92
CA SER A 335 -14.90 15.52 -14.54
C SER A 335 -15.52 14.50 -13.57
N ALA A 336 -15.82 13.29 -14.08
CA ALA A 336 -16.19 12.18 -13.19
C ALA A 336 -15.04 11.87 -12.24
N PRO A 337 -15.28 11.61 -10.93
CA PRO A 337 -14.25 11.49 -9.90
C PRO A 337 -13.16 10.44 -10.20
N TRP A 338 -13.52 9.39 -10.92
CA TRP A 338 -12.59 8.29 -11.28
C TRP A 338 -11.74 8.55 -12.52
N LEU A 339 -11.95 9.68 -13.21
CA LEU A 339 -11.13 10.06 -14.35
C LEU A 339 -9.94 10.93 -13.91
N PRO A 340 -8.78 10.80 -14.56
CA PRO A 340 -7.68 11.73 -14.34
C PRO A 340 -8.11 13.16 -14.65
N THR A 341 -7.92 14.07 -13.70
CA THR A 341 -8.34 15.48 -13.82
C THR A 341 -7.12 16.39 -13.93
N ARG A 342 -7.08 17.26 -14.93
CA ARG A 342 -6.10 18.35 -15.00
C ARG A 342 -6.50 19.42 -14.00
N PHE A 343 -5.52 20.02 -13.36
CA PHE A 343 -5.74 21.04 -12.36
C PHE A 343 -4.88 22.27 -12.62
N SER A 344 -5.50 23.43 -12.56
CA SER A 344 -4.84 24.72 -12.50
C SER A 344 -5.65 25.70 -11.67
N THR A 345 -4.99 26.70 -11.07
CA THR A 345 -5.65 27.79 -10.34
C THR A 345 -6.62 28.56 -11.24
N ASP A 346 -6.28 28.76 -12.52
CA ASP A 346 -7.15 29.42 -13.50
C ASP A 346 -8.51 28.70 -13.65
N ASP A 347 -8.49 27.34 -13.69
CA ASP A 347 -9.72 26.52 -13.82
C ASP A 347 -10.60 26.63 -12.56
N VAL A 348 -9.98 26.71 -11.37
CA VAL A 348 -10.68 26.92 -10.10
C VAL A 348 -11.34 28.30 -10.08
N SER A 349 -10.58 29.34 -10.48
CA SER A 349 -11.09 30.71 -10.57
C SER A 349 -12.27 30.82 -11.56
N GLU A 350 -12.17 30.14 -12.70
CA GLU A 350 -13.25 30.09 -13.69
C GLU A 350 -14.51 29.40 -13.15
N ALA A 351 -14.35 28.26 -12.45
CA ALA A 351 -15.45 27.52 -11.82
C ALA A 351 -16.18 28.38 -10.77
N GLY A 352 -15.43 29.09 -9.93
CA GLY A 352 -15.96 30.05 -8.95
C GLY A 352 -16.76 31.17 -9.61
N ARG A 353 -16.22 31.78 -10.66
CA ARG A 353 -16.88 32.88 -11.37
C ARG A 353 -18.16 32.45 -12.12
N LYS A 354 -18.13 31.32 -12.81
CA LYS A 354 -19.25 30.83 -13.60
C LYS A 354 -20.48 30.46 -12.78
N PHE A 355 -20.30 29.93 -11.60
CA PHE A 355 -21.41 29.47 -10.77
C PHE A 355 -21.58 30.30 -9.50
N LEU A 356 -20.61 30.26 -8.58
CA LEU A 356 -20.78 30.87 -7.25
C LEU A 356 -20.98 32.38 -7.32
N SER A 357 -20.19 33.10 -8.11
CA SER A 357 -20.34 34.53 -8.28
C SER A 357 -21.66 34.90 -8.99
N THR A 358 -22.07 34.11 -9.99
CA THR A 358 -23.34 34.33 -10.68
C THR A 358 -24.52 34.11 -9.72
N LEU A 359 -24.52 33.04 -8.95
CA LEU A 359 -25.55 32.77 -7.94
C LEU A 359 -25.62 33.88 -6.89
N TRP A 360 -24.45 34.31 -6.39
CA TRP A 360 -24.37 35.42 -5.45
C TRP A 360 -24.91 36.73 -6.01
N ASN A 361 -24.58 37.05 -7.25
CA ASN A 361 -25.06 38.28 -7.89
C ASN A 361 -26.58 38.25 -8.13
N VAL A 362 -27.15 37.10 -8.51
CA VAL A 362 -28.61 36.92 -8.64
C VAL A 362 -29.29 37.11 -7.31
N TYR A 363 -28.77 36.48 -6.26
CA TYR A 363 -29.31 36.62 -4.92
C TYR A 363 -29.21 38.05 -4.40
N SER A 364 -28.05 38.70 -4.58
CA SER A 364 -27.84 40.07 -4.11
C SER A 364 -28.77 41.04 -4.85
N PHE A 365 -28.98 40.86 -6.18
CA PHE A 365 -29.93 41.62 -6.94
C PHE A 365 -31.34 41.47 -6.39
N TYR A 366 -31.78 40.23 -6.17
CA TYR A 366 -33.09 39.96 -5.59
C TYR A 366 -33.29 40.64 -4.23
N VAL A 367 -32.35 40.45 -3.30
CA VAL A 367 -32.43 41.02 -1.96
C VAL A 367 -32.49 42.55 -1.97
N LEU A 368 -31.63 43.17 -2.79
CA LEU A 368 -31.59 44.60 -2.93
C LEU A 368 -32.97 45.19 -3.35
N TYR A 369 -33.57 44.63 -4.36
CA TYR A 369 -34.88 45.15 -4.85
C TYR A 369 -36.05 44.72 -3.96
N ALA A 370 -36.02 43.48 -3.42
CA ALA A 370 -37.02 43.06 -2.47
C ALA A 370 -37.05 43.96 -1.21
N ASP A 371 -35.87 44.40 -0.74
CA ASP A 371 -35.79 45.34 0.40
C ASP A 371 -36.29 46.76 0.06
N LEU A 372 -35.93 47.28 -1.13
CA LEU A 372 -36.41 48.57 -1.60
C LEU A 372 -37.93 48.58 -1.75
N ASP A 373 -38.51 47.55 -2.32
CA ASP A 373 -39.94 47.44 -2.59
C ASP A 373 -40.73 46.96 -1.34
N LYS A 374 -40.04 46.62 -0.24
CA LYS A 374 -40.63 45.99 0.94
C LYS A 374 -41.41 44.71 0.61
N PHE A 375 -40.94 43.97 -0.39
CA PHE A 375 -41.52 42.73 -0.86
C PHE A 375 -41.41 41.62 0.15
N ASN A 376 -42.54 41.03 0.51
CA ASN A 376 -42.61 39.87 1.39
C ASN A 376 -42.98 38.59 0.57
N PRO A 377 -42.05 37.67 0.31
CA PRO A 377 -42.31 36.53 -0.54
C PRO A 377 -43.37 35.57 0.05
N THR A 378 -43.60 35.59 1.36
CA THR A 378 -44.58 34.71 2.00
C THR A 378 -46.01 35.08 1.64
N GLU A 379 -46.28 36.33 1.27
CA GLU A 379 -47.61 36.82 0.85
C GLU A 379 -47.96 36.34 -0.57
N TYR A 380 -46.99 35.80 -1.30
CA TYR A 380 -47.09 35.37 -2.69
C TYR A 380 -46.75 33.88 -2.87
N ALA A 381 -46.79 33.09 -1.81
CA ALA A 381 -46.35 31.69 -1.84
C ALA A 381 -47.13 30.84 -2.85
N ASP A 382 -48.42 31.16 -3.06
CA ASP A 382 -49.33 30.46 -4.00
C ASP A 382 -49.41 31.13 -5.38
N PHE A 383 -48.64 32.19 -5.63
CA PHE A 383 -48.65 32.88 -6.89
C PHE A 383 -48.09 32.04 -8.06
N VAL A 384 -48.88 31.88 -9.10
CA VAL A 384 -48.46 31.23 -10.35
C VAL A 384 -48.35 32.25 -11.46
N SER A 385 -47.11 32.44 -11.94
CA SER A 385 -46.87 33.37 -13.03
C SER A 385 -47.38 32.84 -14.38
N ASP A 386 -48.02 33.71 -15.15
CA ASP A 386 -48.37 33.44 -16.53
C ASP A 386 -47.26 33.74 -17.54
N ASN A 387 -46.16 34.37 -17.10
CA ASN A 387 -45.01 34.67 -17.92
C ASN A 387 -44.30 33.40 -18.38
N VAL A 388 -44.01 33.30 -19.68
CA VAL A 388 -43.35 32.13 -20.29
C VAL A 388 -41.94 31.90 -19.74
N MET A 389 -41.20 32.95 -19.41
CA MET A 389 -39.84 32.83 -18.83
C MET A 389 -39.89 32.26 -17.41
N ASP A 390 -40.86 32.69 -16.60
CA ASP A 390 -41.03 32.17 -15.24
C ASP A 390 -41.41 30.69 -15.25
N LYS A 391 -42.34 30.33 -16.13
CA LYS A 391 -42.73 28.92 -16.33
C LYS A 391 -41.52 28.08 -16.81
N TRP A 392 -40.70 28.62 -17.71
CA TRP A 392 -39.52 27.94 -18.19
C TRP A 392 -38.47 27.71 -17.06
N ILE A 393 -38.14 28.74 -16.29
CA ILE A 393 -37.15 28.59 -15.21
C ILE A 393 -37.64 27.63 -14.11
N MET A 394 -38.91 27.69 -13.74
CA MET A 394 -39.52 26.76 -12.77
C MET A 394 -39.51 25.32 -13.28
N SER A 395 -39.79 25.12 -14.58
CA SER A 395 -39.67 23.79 -15.22
C SER A 395 -38.23 23.26 -15.15
N LYS A 396 -37.23 24.11 -15.40
CA LYS A 396 -35.80 23.75 -15.30
C LYS A 396 -35.40 23.42 -13.88
N LEU A 397 -35.84 24.21 -12.91
CA LEU A 397 -35.58 23.97 -11.49
C LEU A 397 -36.19 22.64 -11.03
N ASN A 398 -37.46 22.37 -11.37
CA ASN A 398 -38.13 21.11 -11.03
C ASN A 398 -37.41 19.91 -11.67
N THR A 399 -36.97 20.02 -12.91
CA THR A 399 -36.18 18.98 -13.57
C THR A 399 -34.86 18.73 -12.84
N LEU A 400 -34.17 19.77 -12.41
CA LEU A 400 -32.93 19.65 -11.62
C LEU A 400 -33.15 18.98 -10.26
N MET A 401 -34.27 19.24 -9.61
CA MET A 401 -34.61 18.63 -8.30
C MET A 401 -34.98 17.15 -8.40
N ILE A 402 -35.47 16.69 -9.55
CA ILE A 402 -35.87 15.30 -9.78
C ILE A 402 -34.67 14.42 -10.17
N ASN A 403 -33.70 14.98 -10.89
CA ASN A 403 -32.48 14.27 -11.33
C ASN A 403 -31.39 14.28 -10.25
#